data_68d4ca64b3879e064c7602e15cbbf710
#
_entry.id   68d4ca64b3879e064c7602e15cbbf710
#
_cell.length_a   1.000
_cell.length_b   1.000
_cell.length_c   1.000
_cell.angle_alpha   90.00
_cell.angle_beta   90.00
_cell.angle_gamma   90.00
#
_symmetry.space_group_name_H-M   'P 1'
#
loop_
_entity.id
_entity.type
_entity.pdbx_description
1 polymer ?
#
loop_
_entity_poly.entity_id
_entity_poly.type
_entity_poly.pdbx_seq_one_letter_code
_entity_poly.pdbx_strand_id
1 'polypeptide(L)'
;MASAGLNFANITPDNGAVRDMSQIIMANVLSPEQLGDIFNIYPRVYDGDKLAIIGEFGLLGKASQGCKPEYGTDAIGTAQKEWDMAEWEIAEGICYKDLEETFVKYLLRTKTAIADATDNDYIDGIIRPRLETALYKMMFRLAWFGDTDAADTTDGGVLTAGTDEDYFNLLDGLWKQLFTIGTATAARVTTIAANSQSTYAAQKAAILTSGAATSVINNMIMSAPAKLRGASNQVIYISLGLKDALDFDLQANNKGSELQWRSLFAGIQETTYQGIRMVALPMWDEIIQTYEDSGTAYNLPYRAVYTTRENLLLGLGGNNDIADIRIWFDQTDQMNYILAKDKLGALVAQDDLLQLAY
;
A
#
# COMPACT_ATOMS: atom_id res chain seq x y z
N MET A 1 -4.06 41.16 37.27
CA MET A 1 -4.85 40.02 36.72
C MET A 1 -3.85 39.11 36.06
N ALA A 2 -3.60 37.95 36.65
CA ALA A 2 -2.69 36.97 36.08
C ALA A 2 -3.38 36.42 34.84
N SER A 3 -2.70 36.45 33.71
CA SER A 3 -3.08 35.78 32.49
C SER A 3 -3.24 34.26 32.82
N ALA A 4 -4.43 33.77 32.79
CA ALA A 4 -4.66 32.32 32.82
C ALA A 4 -4.11 31.77 31.49
N GLY A 5 -2.84 31.41 31.47
CA GLY A 5 -2.26 30.65 30.39
C GLY A 5 -3.01 29.34 30.30
N LEU A 6 -3.35 28.88 29.09
CA LEU A 6 -3.87 27.55 28.83
C LEU A 6 -2.86 26.54 29.43
N ASN A 7 -3.30 25.84 30.47
CA ASN A 7 -2.46 24.85 31.14
C ASN A 7 -2.67 23.49 30.51
N PHE A 8 -1.89 23.17 29.50
CA PHE A 8 -1.91 21.86 28.84
C PHE A 8 -1.24 20.76 29.68
N ALA A 9 -0.73 21.08 30.87
CA ALA A 9 -0.10 20.13 31.78
C ALA A 9 -1.03 19.00 32.27
N ASN A 10 -2.33 19.12 32.00
CA ASN A 10 -3.35 18.12 32.38
C ASN A 10 -3.95 17.37 31.19
N ILE A 11 -3.35 17.47 29.99
CA ILE A 11 -3.76 16.65 28.86
C ILE A 11 -3.19 15.25 29.03
N THR A 12 -3.68 14.53 30.00
CA THR A 12 -3.63 13.06 30.02
C THR A 12 -5.02 12.58 29.67
N PRO A 13 -5.30 12.24 28.40
CA PRO A 13 -6.57 11.65 28.07
C PRO A 13 -6.76 10.39 28.94
N ASP A 14 -7.95 10.18 29.44
CA ASP A 14 -8.31 8.94 30.14
C ASP A 14 -7.96 7.75 29.24
N ASN A 15 -7.44 6.68 29.84
CA ASN A 15 -7.08 5.45 29.10
C ASN A 15 -8.22 4.93 28.22
N GLY A 16 -9.47 5.16 28.62
CA GLY A 16 -10.64 4.86 27.80
C GLY A 16 -10.72 5.70 26.54
N ALA A 17 -10.53 7.02 26.66
CA ALA A 17 -10.59 7.95 25.53
C ALA A 17 -9.45 7.69 24.52
N VAL A 18 -8.25 7.37 24.98
CA VAL A 18 -7.11 7.01 24.10
C VAL A 18 -7.40 5.72 23.34
N ARG A 19 -7.99 4.72 24.01
CA ARG A 19 -8.36 3.46 23.39
C ARG A 19 -9.45 3.64 22.34
N ASP A 20 -10.48 4.40 22.65
CA ASP A 20 -11.56 4.69 21.72
C ASP A 20 -11.04 5.47 20.50
N MET A 21 -10.16 6.43 20.71
CA MET A 21 -9.49 7.18 19.65
C MET A 21 -8.64 6.29 18.77
N SER A 22 -7.86 5.35 19.34
CA SER A 22 -7.03 4.42 18.56
C SER A 22 -7.88 3.54 17.66
N GLN A 23 -8.99 3.01 18.18
CA GLN A 23 -9.93 2.21 17.40
C GLN A 23 -10.55 3.00 16.25
N ILE A 24 -10.93 4.25 16.48
CA ILE A 24 -11.51 5.11 15.44
C ILE A 24 -10.48 5.43 14.35
N ILE A 25 -9.25 5.79 14.72
CA ILE A 25 -8.17 6.09 13.78
C ILE A 25 -7.90 4.89 12.89
N MET A 26 -7.70 3.71 13.46
CA MET A 26 -7.42 2.50 12.69
C MET A 26 -8.62 2.07 11.85
N ALA A 27 -9.84 2.18 12.36
CA ALA A 27 -11.04 1.91 11.58
C ALA A 27 -11.14 2.81 10.34
N ASN A 28 -10.77 4.08 10.45
CA ASN A 28 -10.74 5.00 9.31
C ASN A 28 -9.65 4.64 8.31
N VAL A 29 -8.44 4.33 8.78
CA VAL A 29 -7.30 3.97 7.91
C VAL A 29 -7.53 2.65 7.19
N LEU A 30 -8.11 1.67 7.89
CA LEU A 30 -8.37 0.33 7.36
C LEU A 30 -9.74 0.19 6.70
N SER A 31 -10.49 1.27 6.57
CA SER A 31 -11.81 1.25 5.92
C SER A 31 -11.70 0.77 4.46
N PRO A 32 -12.77 0.20 3.90
CA PRO A 32 -12.81 -0.15 2.47
C PRO A 32 -12.53 1.02 1.54
N GLU A 33 -12.79 2.23 1.98
CA GLU A 33 -12.53 3.47 1.24
C GLU A 33 -11.06 3.91 1.31
N GLN A 34 -10.27 3.25 2.15
CA GLN A 34 -8.85 3.52 2.34
C GLN A 34 -8.02 2.31 1.86
N LEU A 35 -7.40 1.57 2.80
CA LEU A 35 -6.56 0.41 2.46
C LEU A 35 -7.37 -0.82 2.05
N GLY A 36 -8.55 -1.03 2.65
CA GLY A 36 -9.40 -2.18 2.39
C GLY A 36 -9.95 -2.25 0.96
N ASP A 37 -9.92 -1.15 0.19
CA ASP A 37 -10.30 -1.18 -1.23
C ASP A 37 -9.15 -1.66 -2.14
N ILE A 38 -7.91 -1.59 -1.65
CA ILE A 38 -6.70 -2.03 -2.38
C ILE A 38 -6.26 -3.41 -1.93
N PHE A 39 -6.26 -3.67 -0.62
CA PHE A 39 -5.78 -4.90 -0.02
C PHE A 39 -6.92 -5.71 0.58
N ASN A 40 -6.74 -7.03 0.63
CA ASN A 40 -7.56 -7.88 1.46
C ASN A 40 -6.94 -7.99 2.86
N ILE A 41 -7.61 -7.43 3.88
CA ILE A 41 -7.06 -7.28 5.21
C ILE A 41 -7.35 -8.53 6.04
N TYR A 42 -6.30 -9.12 6.61
CA TYR A 42 -6.37 -10.26 7.52
C TYR A 42 -6.02 -9.80 8.93
N PRO A 43 -6.99 -9.73 9.85
CA PRO A 43 -6.72 -9.42 11.25
C PRO A 43 -6.21 -10.65 12.00
N ARG A 44 -5.45 -10.42 13.07
CA ARG A 44 -4.95 -11.45 13.98
C ARG A 44 -4.04 -12.46 13.32
N VAL A 45 -3.09 -12.00 12.57
CA VAL A 45 -2.04 -12.82 11.98
C VAL A 45 -0.83 -12.79 12.89
N TYR A 46 -0.25 -13.95 13.13
CA TYR A 46 1.00 -14.08 13.88
C TYR A 46 2.14 -14.38 12.91
N ASP A 47 3.33 -14.00 13.30
CA ASP A 47 4.53 -14.36 12.57
C ASP A 47 4.68 -15.88 12.47
N GLY A 48 4.97 -16.37 11.25
CA GLY A 48 5.02 -17.80 10.98
C GLY A 48 3.67 -18.49 10.76
N ASP A 49 2.55 -17.76 10.82
CA ASP A 49 1.24 -18.30 10.45
C ASP A 49 1.22 -18.74 8.99
N LYS A 50 0.56 -19.85 8.72
CA LYS A 50 0.56 -20.48 7.42
C LYS A 50 -0.77 -20.28 6.68
N LEU A 51 -0.70 -19.63 5.53
CA LEU A 51 -1.81 -19.55 4.60
C LEU A 51 -1.82 -20.81 3.73
N ALA A 52 -2.77 -21.71 3.99
CA ALA A 52 -2.98 -22.88 3.14
C ALA A 52 -3.85 -22.49 1.94
N ILE A 53 -3.31 -22.68 0.74
CA ILE A 53 -4.03 -22.49 -0.53
C ILE A 53 -4.41 -23.84 -1.04
N ILE A 54 -5.71 -24.15 -1.03
CA ILE A 54 -6.24 -25.39 -1.59
C ILE A 54 -6.63 -25.10 -3.04
N GLY A 55 -5.90 -25.72 -3.96
CA GLY A 55 -6.18 -25.64 -5.39
C GLY A 55 -7.38 -26.50 -5.80
N GLU A 56 -7.68 -26.45 -7.06
CA GLU A 56 -8.70 -27.32 -7.67
C GLU A 56 -8.20 -28.76 -7.77
N PHE A 57 -9.14 -29.69 -7.90
CA PHE A 57 -8.79 -31.06 -8.27
C PHE A 57 -8.05 -31.06 -9.61
N GLY A 58 -6.95 -31.77 -9.68
CA GLY A 58 -6.21 -31.97 -10.91
C GLY A 58 -7.04 -32.73 -11.97
N LEU A 59 -6.39 -33.35 -12.90
CA LEU A 59 -7.08 -34.12 -13.98
C LEU A 59 -7.87 -35.27 -13.38
N LEU A 60 -9.18 -35.15 -13.42
CA LEU A 60 -10.12 -36.17 -13.00
C LEU A 60 -10.77 -36.83 -14.24
N GLY A 61 -11.16 -38.09 -14.07
CA GLY A 61 -11.87 -38.82 -15.13
C GLY A 61 -10.92 -39.43 -16.15
N LYS A 62 -10.64 -40.70 -15.97
CA LYS A 62 -9.93 -41.58 -16.93
C LYS A 62 -10.84 -42.70 -17.36
N ALA A 63 -10.48 -43.37 -18.47
CA ALA A 63 -11.23 -44.53 -18.97
C ALA A 63 -11.36 -45.61 -17.86
N SER A 64 -12.53 -46.19 -17.75
CA SER A 64 -12.79 -47.25 -16.78
C SER A 64 -11.88 -48.45 -17.03
N GLN A 65 -11.22 -48.92 -15.99
CA GLN A 65 -10.35 -50.11 -16.05
C GLN A 65 -11.07 -51.38 -15.57
N GLY A 66 -12.39 -51.33 -15.44
CA GLY A 66 -13.19 -52.47 -15.02
C GLY A 66 -13.19 -52.66 -13.49
N CYS A 67 -13.02 -53.92 -13.03
CA CYS A 67 -13.23 -54.28 -11.63
C CYS A 67 -12.14 -53.85 -10.64
N LYS A 68 -11.04 -53.28 -11.09
CA LYS A 68 -9.94 -52.79 -10.24
C LYS A 68 -9.54 -51.37 -10.65
N PRO A 69 -10.26 -50.34 -10.15
CA PRO A 69 -9.87 -48.97 -10.45
C PRO A 69 -8.54 -48.64 -9.77
N GLU A 70 -7.65 -47.99 -10.48
CA GLU A 70 -6.45 -47.34 -9.90
C GLU A 70 -6.82 -45.99 -9.31
N TYR A 71 -6.53 -45.82 -8.04
CA TYR A 71 -6.74 -44.54 -7.36
C TYR A 71 -5.52 -43.61 -7.56
N GLY A 72 -5.77 -42.39 -8.03
CA GLY A 72 -4.76 -41.36 -8.09
C GLY A 72 -4.46 -40.82 -6.69
N THR A 73 -3.19 -40.47 -6.42
CA THR A 73 -2.74 -39.91 -5.13
C THR A 73 -2.70 -38.40 -5.12
N ASP A 74 -2.70 -37.74 -6.27
CA ASP A 74 -2.46 -36.29 -6.41
C ASP A 74 -3.74 -35.57 -6.85
N ALA A 75 -4.83 -35.81 -6.13
CA ALA A 75 -6.14 -35.28 -6.52
C ALA A 75 -6.28 -33.76 -6.27
N ILE A 76 -5.60 -33.19 -5.29
CA ILE A 76 -5.72 -31.77 -4.91
C ILE A 76 -4.33 -31.15 -4.81
N GLY A 77 -4.09 -30.12 -5.61
CA GLY A 77 -2.88 -29.29 -5.45
C GLY A 77 -3.02 -28.46 -4.18
N THR A 78 -2.06 -28.55 -3.29
CA THR A 78 -1.98 -27.68 -2.11
C THR A 78 -0.69 -26.86 -2.16
N ALA A 79 -0.81 -25.54 -1.97
CA ALA A 79 0.31 -24.66 -1.76
C ALA A 79 0.21 -24.03 -0.38
N GLN A 80 1.34 -23.70 0.22
CA GLN A 80 1.40 -23.08 1.52
C GLN A 80 2.34 -21.88 1.42
N LYS A 81 1.88 -20.74 1.94
CA LYS A 81 2.72 -19.56 2.17
C LYS A 81 2.72 -19.21 3.64
N GLU A 82 3.79 -18.64 4.09
CA GLU A 82 4.01 -18.26 5.49
C GLU A 82 4.00 -16.74 5.59
N TRP A 83 3.39 -16.22 6.65
CA TRP A 83 3.38 -14.81 6.95
C TRP A 83 4.68 -14.41 7.63
N ASP A 84 5.27 -13.34 7.13
CA ASP A 84 6.36 -12.63 7.77
C ASP A 84 5.80 -11.32 8.33
N MET A 85 5.77 -11.23 9.68
CA MET A 85 5.14 -10.13 10.39
C MET A 85 6.19 -9.32 11.12
N ALA A 86 6.34 -8.07 10.74
CA ALA A 86 7.26 -7.14 11.37
C ALA A 86 6.55 -6.16 12.32
N GLU A 87 7.20 -5.84 13.44
CA GLU A 87 6.71 -4.86 14.40
C GLU A 87 7.15 -3.46 13.97
N TRP A 88 6.17 -2.56 13.84
CA TRP A 88 6.42 -1.17 13.54
C TRP A 88 6.11 -0.27 14.74
N GLU A 89 6.79 0.87 14.82
CA GLU A 89 6.48 1.89 15.81
C GLU A 89 6.47 3.29 15.18
N ILE A 90 5.60 4.13 15.71
CA ILE A 90 5.63 5.58 15.50
C ILE A 90 5.92 6.18 16.86
N ALA A 91 7.04 6.90 16.97
CA ALA A 91 7.45 7.57 18.18
C ALA A 91 7.77 9.03 17.83
N GLU A 92 6.81 9.93 18.10
CA GLU A 92 6.92 11.33 17.76
C GLU A 92 6.84 12.21 19.00
N GLY A 93 7.74 13.21 19.08
CA GLY A 93 7.74 14.22 20.12
C GLY A 93 7.48 15.60 19.54
N ILE A 94 6.44 16.27 20.00
CA ILE A 94 6.06 17.60 19.52
C ILE A 94 6.29 18.61 20.64
N CYS A 95 7.15 19.62 20.41
CA CYS A 95 7.42 20.66 21.37
C CYS A 95 6.14 21.48 21.66
N TYR A 96 5.89 21.71 22.96
CA TYR A 96 4.73 22.47 23.42
C TYR A 96 4.61 23.85 22.76
N LYS A 97 5.72 24.57 22.64
CA LYS A 97 5.74 25.94 22.09
C LYS A 97 5.31 26.00 20.62
N ASP A 98 5.73 25.04 19.83
CA ASP A 98 5.37 24.99 18.39
C ASP A 98 3.89 24.65 18.21
N LEU A 99 3.36 23.93 19.18
CA LEU A 99 1.98 23.51 19.21
C LEU A 99 1.02 24.63 19.62
N GLU A 100 1.39 25.41 20.65
CA GLU A 100 0.60 26.53 21.17
C GLU A 100 0.25 27.52 20.05
N GLU A 101 1.24 27.89 19.24
CA GLU A 101 1.01 28.82 18.13
C GLU A 101 0.05 28.26 17.07
N THR A 102 0.14 26.97 16.80
CA THR A 102 -0.72 26.28 15.83
C THR A 102 -2.14 26.11 16.37
N PHE A 103 -2.28 25.75 17.63
CA PHE A 103 -3.57 25.56 18.30
C PHE A 103 -4.35 26.88 18.43
N VAL A 104 -3.71 27.96 18.82
CA VAL A 104 -4.33 29.29 18.87
C VAL A 104 -4.83 29.71 17.49
N LYS A 105 -4.05 29.47 16.43
CA LYS A 105 -4.48 29.74 15.04
C LYS A 105 -5.67 28.88 14.64
N TYR A 106 -5.71 27.62 15.06
CA TYR A 106 -6.83 26.71 14.81
C TYR A 106 -8.12 27.18 15.51
N LEU A 107 -8.06 27.52 16.80
CA LEU A 107 -9.18 28.05 17.56
C LEU A 107 -9.76 29.33 16.94
N LEU A 108 -8.89 30.25 16.54
CA LEU A 108 -9.30 31.48 15.87
C LEU A 108 -10.02 31.20 14.55
N ARG A 109 -9.59 30.17 13.82
CA ARG A 109 -10.20 29.77 12.54
C ARG A 109 -11.57 29.09 12.73
N THR A 110 -11.70 28.27 13.76
CA THR A 110 -12.96 27.59 14.09
C THR A 110 -13.95 28.46 14.85
N LYS A 111 -13.53 29.70 15.24
CA LYS A 111 -14.29 30.61 16.06
C LYS A 111 -14.63 30.07 17.46
N THR A 112 -13.91 29.09 17.94
CA THR A 112 -14.03 28.55 19.30
C THR A 112 -13.34 29.51 20.27
N ALA A 113 -14.02 29.92 21.32
CA ALA A 113 -13.40 30.76 22.36
C ALA A 113 -12.33 29.93 23.09
N ILE A 114 -11.17 30.54 23.36
CA ILE A 114 -10.07 29.85 24.06
C ILE A 114 -10.52 29.30 25.42
N ALA A 115 -11.47 29.96 26.06
CA ALA A 115 -12.04 29.53 27.34
C ALA A 115 -12.94 28.27 27.22
N ASP A 116 -13.46 27.99 26.04
CA ASP A 116 -14.37 26.88 25.76
C ASP A 116 -13.64 25.70 25.06
N ALA A 117 -12.33 25.88 24.78
CA ALA A 117 -11.52 24.84 24.14
C ALA A 117 -11.28 23.68 25.13
N THR A 118 -11.59 22.48 24.70
CA THR A 118 -11.37 21.26 25.44
C THR A 118 -10.17 20.50 24.89
N ASP A 119 -9.60 19.60 25.70
CA ASP A 119 -8.52 18.69 25.27
C ASP A 119 -8.95 17.86 24.05
N ASN A 120 -10.21 17.48 24.00
CA ASN A 120 -10.79 16.73 22.87
C ASN A 120 -10.77 17.55 21.58
N ASP A 121 -11.03 18.85 21.60
CA ASP A 121 -10.99 19.70 20.40
C ASP A 121 -9.60 19.74 19.77
N TYR A 122 -8.57 19.68 20.59
CA TYR A 122 -7.18 19.65 20.15
C TYR A 122 -6.83 18.29 19.52
N ILE A 123 -7.14 17.21 20.21
CA ILE A 123 -6.86 15.84 19.76
C ILE A 123 -7.63 15.56 18.47
N ASP A 124 -8.94 15.80 18.47
CA ASP A 124 -9.80 15.50 17.32
C ASP A 124 -9.60 16.44 16.13
N GLY A 125 -9.29 17.71 16.41
CA GLY A 125 -9.17 18.72 15.36
C GLY A 125 -7.80 18.79 14.69
N ILE A 126 -6.73 18.44 15.38
CA ILE A 126 -5.36 18.61 14.86
C ILE A 126 -4.59 17.30 14.80
N ILE A 127 -4.50 16.56 15.88
CA ILE A 127 -3.64 15.37 15.97
C ILE A 127 -4.21 14.24 15.13
N ARG A 128 -5.48 13.90 15.35
CA ARG A 128 -6.14 12.74 14.73
C ARG A 128 -6.08 12.75 13.20
N PRO A 129 -6.48 13.82 12.47
CA PRO A 129 -6.43 13.79 11.00
C PRO A 129 -5.03 13.64 10.43
N ARG A 130 -4.03 14.20 11.14
CA ARG A 130 -2.63 14.09 10.72
C ARG A 130 -2.08 12.70 10.98
N LEU A 131 -2.41 12.11 12.12
CA LEU A 131 -2.01 10.76 12.47
C LEU A 131 -2.66 9.72 11.54
N GLU A 132 -3.96 9.86 11.22
CA GLU A 132 -4.65 9.02 10.23
C GLU A 132 -3.94 9.07 8.87
N THR A 133 -3.59 10.26 8.40
CA THR A 133 -2.87 10.42 7.13
C THR A 133 -1.47 9.81 7.17
N ALA A 134 -0.74 9.99 8.28
CA ALA A 134 0.60 9.45 8.45
C ALA A 134 0.59 7.91 8.51
N LEU A 135 -0.33 7.34 9.27
CA LEU A 135 -0.54 5.89 9.34
C LEU A 135 -0.90 5.29 7.99
N TYR A 136 -1.82 5.91 7.26
CA TYR A 136 -2.17 5.49 5.91
C TYR A 136 -0.95 5.46 4.99
N LYS A 137 -0.18 6.56 4.95
CA LYS A 137 1.04 6.65 4.13
C LYS A 137 2.09 5.62 4.54
N MET A 138 2.28 5.41 5.84
CA MET A 138 3.21 4.42 6.37
C MET A 138 2.79 3.00 5.98
N MET A 139 1.54 2.60 6.24
CA MET A 139 1.04 1.27 5.90
C MET A 139 1.13 1.01 4.39
N PHE A 140 0.76 1.99 3.58
CA PHE A 140 0.86 1.88 2.13
C PHE A 140 2.32 1.73 1.66
N ARG A 141 3.24 2.53 2.22
CA ARG A 141 4.67 2.48 1.91
C ARG A 141 5.24 1.11 2.26
N LEU A 142 5.03 0.63 3.48
CA LEU A 142 5.53 -0.65 3.93
C LEU A 142 4.91 -1.82 3.16
N ALA A 143 3.58 -1.81 2.93
CA ALA A 143 2.90 -2.86 2.20
C ALA A 143 3.40 -3.02 0.76
N TRP A 144 3.68 -1.92 0.05
CA TRP A 144 4.11 -1.97 -1.34
C TRP A 144 5.63 -1.99 -1.50
N PHE A 145 6.35 -1.16 -0.76
CA PHE A 145 7.76 -0.85 -0.99
C PHE A 145 8.68 -1.31 0.15
N GLY A 146 8.15 -2.02 1.15
CA GLY A 146 8.99 -2.64 2.16
C GLY A 146 10.04 -3.55 1.50
N ASP A 147 11.29 -3.49 1.96
CA ASP A 147 12.39 -4.28 1.45
C ASP A 147 13.44 -4.45 2.55
N THR A 148 13.57 -5.66 3.08
CA THR A 148 14.53 -5.96 4.14
C THR A 148 15.99 -5.82 3.70
N ASP A 149 16.23 -5.80 2.38
CA ASP A 149 17.56 -5.56 1.79
C ASP A 149 17.79 -4.07 1.42
N ALA A 150 16.88 -3.17 1.83
CA ALA A 150 16.97 -1.74 1.49
C ALA A 150 18.28 -1.09 1.96
N ALA A 151 18.86 -1.55 3.08
CA ALA A 151 20.14 -1.10 3.61
C ALA A 151 21.33 -1.52 2.75
N ASP A 152 21.17 -2.51 1.88
CA ASP A 152 22.23 -3.03 1.00
C ASP A 152 21.80 -3.00 -0.46
N THR A 153 22.09 -1.89 -1.12
CA THR A 153 21.81 -1.72 -2.55
C THR A 153 22.60 -2.65 -3.46
N THR A 154 23.67 -3.29 -2.94
CA THR A 154 24.45 -4.30 -3.68
C THR A 154 23.75 -5.65 -3.72
N ASP A 155 22.93 -5.96 -2.72
CA ASP A 155 22.23 -7.25 -2.61
C ASP A 155 20.79 -7.23 -3.16
N GLY A 156 20.40 -6.15 -3.83
CA GLY A 156 19.11 -6.08 -4.55
C GLY A 156 18.08 -5.15 -3.97
N GLY A 157 18.41 -4.38 -2.95
CA GLY A 157 17.59 -3.29 -2.46
C GLY A 157 17.34 -2.25 -3.56
N VAL A 158 16.13 -1.71 -3.64
CA VAL A 158 15.72 -0.74 -4.67
C VAL A 158 15.87 0.70 -4.24
N LEU A 159 16.14 0.97 -2.98
CA LEU A 159 16.33 2.32 -2.45
C LEU A 159 17.74 2.84 -2.72
N THR A 160 17.86 4.15 -2.87
CA THR A 160 19.15 4.81 -2.90
C THR A 160 19.81 4.71 -1.53
N ALA A 161 21.03 4.18 -1.48
CA ALA A 161 21.77 3.97 -0.25
C ALA A 161 21.85 5.23 0.62
N GLY A 162 21.62 5.09 1.91
CA GLY A 162 21.75 6.17 2.90
C GLY A 162 20.57 7.15 2.97
N THR A 163 19.45 6.83 2.36
CA THR A 163 18.26 7.69 2.39
C THR A 163 17.09 6.95 3.03
N ASP A 164 16.76 7.28 4.28
CA ASP A 164 15.56 6.82 5.00
C ASP A 164 15.33 5.29 4.98
N GLU A 165 16.41 4.51 4.92
CA GLU A 165 16.39 3.04 4.84
C GLU A 165 15.59 2.40 5.97
N ASP A 166 15.73 2.90 7.20
CA ASP A 166 15.04 2.41 8.38
C ASP A 166 13.51 2.46 8.27
N TYR A 167 12.98 3.28 7.37
CA TYR A 167 11.54 3.37 7.10
C TYR A 167 11.05 2.35 6.07
N PHE A 168 11.93 1.58 5.45
CA PHE A 168 11.60 0.61 4.41
C PHE A 168 12.05 -0.81 4.73
N ASN A 169 13.14 -1.00 5.49
CA ASN A 169 13.77 -2.30 5.74
C ASN A 169 13.06 -3.16 6.80
N LEU A 170 11.80 -2.86 7.08
CA LEU A 170 11.04 -3.52 8.14
C LEU A 170 10.52 -4.90 7.71
N LEU A 171 9.97 -5.00 6.51
CA LEU A 171 9.35 -6.21 5.97
C LEU A 171 9.52 -6.27 4.44
N ASP A 172 9.35 -7.47 3.86
CA ASP A 172 9.31 -7.64 2.41
C ASP A 172 7.92 -7.31 1.87
N GLY A 173 7.79 -6.10 1.32
CA GLY A 173 6.56 -5.61 0.71
C GLY A 173 6.19 -6.32 -0.59
N LEU A 174 5.03 -5.96 -1.13
CA LEU A 174 4.49 -6.61 -2.33
C LEU A 174 5.42 -6.47 -3.53
N TRP A 175 6.06 -5.30 -3.78
CA TRP A 175 6.94 -5.15 -4.95
C TRP A 175 8.14 -6.09 -4.90
N LYS A 176 8.77 -6.30 -3.75
CA LYS A 176 9.87 -7.27 -3.62
C LYS A 176 9.41 -8.69 -3.92
N GLN A 177 8.25 -9.11 -3.38
CA GLN A 177 7.66 -10.40 -3.66
C GLN A 177 7.28 -10.56 -5.14
N LEU A 178 6.68 -9.51 -5.75
CA LEU A 178 6.29 -9.49 -7.16
C LEU A 178 7.50 -9.60 -8.10
N PHE A 179 8.60 -8.89 -7.82
CA PHE A 179 9.84 -9.00 -8.58
C PHE A 179 10.44 -10.41 -8.47
N THR A 180 10.41 -11.01 -7.28
CA THR A 180 10.85 -12.39 -7.07
C THR A 180 10.03 -13.37 -7.91
N ILE A 181 8.70 -13.25 -7.90
CA ILE A 181 7.80 -14.07 -8.73
C ILE A 181 8.05 -13.82 -10.23
N GLY A 182 8.22 -12.57 -10.64
CA GLY A 182 8.52 -12.20 -12.02
C GLY A 182 9.87 -12.78 -12.51
N THR A 183 10.87 -12.74 -11.67
CA THR A 183 12.19 -13.32 -11.97
C THR A 183 12.12 -14.85 -12.09
N ALA A 184 11.36 -15.50 -11.19
CA ALA A 184 11.15 -16.95 -11.24
C ALA A 184 10.35 -17.39 -12.47
N THR A 185 9.46 -16.55 -12.98
CA THR A 185 8.59 -16.86 -14.12
C THR A 185 8.49 -15.68 -15.08
N ALA A 186 9.47 -15.55 -15.97
CA ALA A 186 9.57 -14.43 -16.93
C ALA A 186 8.31 -14.26 -17.83
N ALA A 187 7.55 -15.32 -18.08
CA ALA A 187 6.30 -15.26 -18.83
C ALA A 187 5.23 -14.39 -18.14
N ARG A 188 5.37 -14.12 -16.84
CA ARG A 188 4.47 -13.25 -16.06
C ARG A 188 4.86 -11.78 -16.10
N VAL A 189 5.92 -11.43 -16.83
CA VAL A 189 6.43 -10.08 -16.90
C VAL A 189 6.27 -9.54 -18.31
N THR A 190 5.60 -8.41 -18.44
CA THR A 190 5.57 -7.60 -19.65
C THR A 190 6.56 -6.46 -19.47
N THR A 191 7.64 -6.48 -20.26
CA THR A 191 8.70 -5.45 -20.16
C THR A 191 8.20 -4.11 -20.69
N ILE A 192 8.49 -3.04 -19.93
CA ILE A 192 8.23 -1.67 -20.33
C ILE A 192 9.55 -1.03 -20.78
N ALA A 193 9.69 -0.77 -22.08
CA ALA A 193 10.92 -0.23 -22.66
C ALA A 193 11.38 1.10 -22.05
N ALA A 194 10.44 1.89 -21.54
CA ALA A 194 10.73 3.16 -20.86
C ALA A 194 11.51 2.97 -19.56
N ASN A 195 11.30 1.87 -18.85
CA ASN A 195 11.97 1.59 -17.58
C ASN A 195 13.48 1.29 -17.72
N SER A 196 13.91 0.87 -18.90
CA SER A 196 15.34 0.60 -19.19
C SER A 196 16.13 1.84 -19.63
N GLN A 197 15.49 3.00 -19.71
CA GLN A 197 16.15 4.24 -20.14
C GLN A 197 16.96 4.86 -19.00
N SER A 198 18.12 5.43 -19.35
CA SER A 198 19.10 5.93 -18.39
C SER A 198 18.89 7.38 -17.91
N THR A 199 17.89 8.08 -18.45
CA THR A 199 17.59 9.47 -18.06
C THR A 199 16.08 9.70 -17.94
N TYR A 200 15.68 10.62 -17.07
CA TYR A 200 14.25 11.01 -16.90
C TYR A 200 13.59 11.40 -18.21
N ALA A 201 14.30 12.20 -19.04
CA ALA A 201 13.77 12.64 -20.32
C ALA A 201 13.56 11.46 -21.29
N ALA A 202 14.49 10.50 -21.32
CA ALA A 202 14.37 9.32 -22.16
C ALA A 202 13.28 8.38 -21.66
N GLN A 203 13.14 8.18 -20.35
CA GLN A 203 12.04 7.42 -19.74
C GLN A 203 10.68 7.99 -20.14
N LYS A 204 10.52 9.32 -19.98
CA LYS A 204 9.29 10.02 -20.36
C LYS A 204 9.03 9.97 -21.87
N ALA A 205 10.04 10.18 -22.71
CA ALA A 205 9.89 10.12 -24.15
C ALA A 205 9.50 8.71 -24.64
N ALA A 206 10.09 7.67 -24.06
CA ALA A 206 9.82 6.30 -24.44
C ALA A 206 8.38 5.87 -24.09
N ILE A 207 7.84 6.23 -22.92
CA ILE A 207 6.47 5.87 -22.56
C ILE A 207 5.43 6.68 -23.32
N LEU A 208 5.74 7.92 -23.70
CA LEU A 208 4.85 8.79 -24.50
C LEU A 208 4.94 8.50 -26.02
N THR A 209 5.74 7.51 -26.44
CA THR A 209 5.71 7.04 -27.83
C THR A 209 4.31 6.50 -28.15
N SER A 210 3.76 6.95 -29.28
CA SER A 210 2.39 6.58 -29.66
C SER A 210 2.15 5.07 -29.63
N GLY A 211 1.16 4.66 -28.89
CA GLY A 211 0.76 3.26 -28.69
C GLY A 211 1.60 2.48 -27.66
N ALA A 212 2.62 3.07 -27.04
CA ALA A 212 3.49 2.37 -26.10
C ALA A 212 2.72 1.91 -24.85
N ALA A 213 2.05 2.83 -24.15
CA ALA A 213 1.29 2.49 -22.95
C ALA A 213 0.11 1.55 -23.24
N THR A 214 -0.62 1.79 -24.32
CA THR A 214 -1.70 0.91 -24.75
C THR A 214 -1.21 -0.49 -25.08
N SER A 215 -0.03 -0.63 -25.71
CA SER A 215 0.56 -1.94 -26.03
C SER A 215 1.00 -2.67 -24.77
N VAL A 216 1.58 -1.99 -23.78
CA VAL A 216 1.97 -2.57 -22.48
C VAL A 216 0.74 -3.17 -21.79
N ILE A 217 -0.33 -2.41 -21.62
CA ILE A 217 -1.54 -2.89 -20.93
C ILE A 217 -2.21 -4.04 -21.71
N ASN A 218 -2.33 -3.93 -23.03
CA ASN A 218 -2.89 -5.00 -23.83
C ASN A 218 -2.04 -6.28 -23.79
N ASN A 219 -0.73 -6.17 -23.90
CA ASN A 219 0.17 -7.32 -23.81
C ASN A 219 0.09 -7.97 -22.42
N MET A 220 0.03 -7.19 -21.35
CA MET A 220 -0.14 -7.68 -20.00
C MET A 220 -1.46 -8.47 -19.87
N ILE A 221 -2.59 -7.95 -20.37
CA ILE A 221 -3.87 -8.64 -20.33
C ILE A 221 -3.84 -9.93 -21.19
N MET A 222 -3.24 -9.86 -22.37
CA MET A 222 -3.20 -11.02 -23.28
C MET A 222 -2.27 -12.12 -22.81
N SER A 223 -1.17 -11.79 -22.16
CA SER A 223 -0.19 -12.74 -21.60
C SER A 223 -0.61 -13.32 -20.26
N ALA A 224 -1.64 -12.77 -19.64
CA ALA A 224 -2.10 -13.20 -18.34
C ALA A 224 -2.64 -14.65 -18.39
N PRO A 225 -2.44 -15.45 -17.32
CA PRO A 225 -2.96 -16.80 -17.23
C PRO A 225 -4.48 -16.86 -17.45
N ALA A 226 -4.96 -17.91 -18.11
CA ALA A 226 -6.39 -18.09 -18.40
C ALA A 226 -7.24 -18.08 -17.11
N LYS A 227 -6.70 -18.61 -16.01
CA LYS A 227 -7.32 -18.62 -14.69
C LYS A 227 -7.56 -17.19 -14.17
N LEU A 228 -6.59 -16.29 -14.31
CA LEU A 228 -6.75 -14.88 -13.96
C LEU A 228 -7.76 -14.18 -14.88
N ARG A 229 -7.67 -14.41 -16.19
CA ARG A 229 -8.58 -13.82 -17.17
C ARG A 229 -10.04 -14.26 -17.02
N GLY A 230 -10.27 -15.42 -16.41
CA GLY A 230 -11.59 -15.96 -16.10
C GLY A 230 -12.13 -15.58 -14.72
N ALA A 231 -11.33 -14.93 -13.88
CA ALA A 231 -11.74 -14.53 -12.54
C ALA A 231 -12.75 -13.37 -12.56
N SER A 232 -13.63 -13.31 -11.56
CA SER A 232 -14.68 -12.27 -11.48
C SER A 232 -14.18 -10.96 -10.87
N ASN A 233 -13.17 -11.01 -9.98
CA ASN A 233 -12.68 -9.87 -9.19
C ASN A 233 -11.33 -9.36 -9.71
N GLN A 234 -11.22 -9.24 -11.03
CA GLN A 234 -9.98 -8.78 -11.68
C GLN A 234 -9.76 -7.30 -11.43
N VAL A 235 -8.50 -6.95 -11.19
CA VAL A 235 -8.06 -5.57 -11.01
C VAL A 235 -6.67 -5.37 -11.63
N ILE A 236 -6.46 -4.21 -12.21
CA ILE A 236 -5.16 -3.75 -12.68
C ILE A 236 -4.78 -2.52 -11.83
N TYR A 237 -3.71 -2.62 -11.09
CA TYR A 237 -3.09 -1.48 -10.42
C TYR A 237 -2.00 -0.91 -11.31
N ILE A 238 -1.98 0.41 -11.48
CA ILE A 238 -1.02 1.12 -12.34
C ILE A 238 -0.42 2.33 -11.64
N SER A 239 0.81 2.69 -12.01
CA SER A 239 1.42 3.97 -11.63
C SER A 239 0.73 5.13 -12.33
N LEU A 240 0.78 6.32 -11.72
CA LEU A 240 0.18 7.54 -12.29
C LEU A 240 0.84 7.89 -13.63
N GLY A 241 2.16 7.74 -13.73
CA GLY A 241 2.88 7.99 -14.97
C GLY A 241 2.43 7.10 -16.13
N LEU A 242 2.14 5.80 -15.86
CA LEU A 242 1.61 4.89 -16.87
C LEU A 242 0.15 5.23 -17.23
N LYS A 243 -0.66 5.65 -16.26
CA LYS A 243 -2.02 6.15 -16.48
C LYS A 243 -2.03 7.32 -17.44
N ASP A 244 -1.22 8.35 -17.15
CA ASP A 244 -1.17 9.56 -17.97
C ASP A 244 -0.70 9.27 -19.41
N ALA A 245 0.25 8.34 -19.56
CA ALA A 245 0.69 7.87 -20.87
C ALA A 245 -0.41 7.11 -21.62
N LEU A 246 -1.21 6.29 -20.91
CA LEU A 246 -2.35 5.58 -21.50
C LEU A 246 -3.43 6.56 -21.99
N ASP A 247 -3.76 7.57 -21.19
CA ASP A 247 -4.72 8.59 -21.56
C ASP A 247 -4.23 9.40 -22.78
N PHE A 248 -2.94 9.75 -22.82
CA PHE A 248 -2.32 10.40 -23.96
C PHE A 248 -2.39 9.53 -25.24
N ASP A 249 -2.09 8.25 -25.13
CA ASP A 249 -2.17 7.31 -26.26
C ASP A 249 -3.59 7.19 -26.84
N LEU A 250 -4.59 7.12 -25.95
CA LEU A 250 -5.99 7.01 -26.37
C LEU A 250 -6.48 8.27 -27.06
N GLN A 251 -6.09 9.44 -26.60
CA GLN A 251 -6.38 10.72 -27.23
C GLN A 251 -5.68 10.87 -28.59
N ALA A 252 -4.38 10.58 -28.64
CA ALA A 252 -3.57 10.75 -29.86
C ALA A 252 -4.01 9.82 -31.00
N ASN A 253 -4.46 8.62 -30.67
CA ASN A 253 -4.87 7.64 -31.68
C ASN A 253 -6.34 7.73 -32.08
N ASN A 254 -7.05 8.74 -31.64
CA ASN A 254 -8.46 9.03 -31.98
C ASN A 254 -9.36 7.77 -31.81
N LYS A 255 -9.05 6.92 -30.85
CA LYS A 255 -9.73 5.65 -30.63
C LYS A 255 -11.06 5.80 -29.90
N GLY A 256 -11.58 7.03 -29.79
CA GLY A 256 -12.97 7.33 -29.43
C GLY A 256 -13.41 6.93 -28.02
N SER A 257 -12.50 6.43 -27.21
CA SER A 257 -12.80 5.95 -25.88
C SER A 257 -11.91 6.69 -24.88
N GLU A 258 -12.32 7.88 -24.48
CA GLU A 258 -11.74 8.53 -23.31
C GLU A 258 -12.08 7.68 -22.10
N LEU A 259 -11.05 7.26 -21.36
CA LEU A 259 -11.26 6.61 -20.08
C LEU A 259 -11.77 7.67 -19.10
N GLN A 260 -12.92 7.39 -18.50
CA GLN A 260 -13.47 8.26 -17.47
C GLN A 260 -12.95 7.78 -16.11
N TRP A 261 -12.05 8.59 -15.55
CA TRP A 261 -11.48 8.33 -14.24
C TRP A 261 -12.38 8.90 -13.14
N ARG A 262 -12.74 8.06 -12.19
CA ARG A 262 -13.45 8.45 -10.98
C ARG A 262 -12.45 8.58 -9.84
N SER A 263 -12.46 9.70 -9.14
CA SER A 263 -11.66 9.87 -7.92
C SER A 263 -12.28 9.07 -6.78
N LEU A 264 -11.45 8.32 -6.08
CA LEU A 264 -11.83 7.60 -4.87
C LEU A 264 -11.39 8.42 -3.64
N PHE A 265 -10.19 8.18 -3.13
CA PHE A 265 -9.65 8.86 -1.94
C PHE A 265 -8.13 9.05 -2.13
N ALA A 266 -7.51 9.95 -1.37
CA ALA A 266 -6.06 10.20 -1.37
C ALA A 266 -5.42 10.33 -2.78
N GLY A 267 -6.16 10.85 -3.76
CA GLY A 267 -5.69 10.99 -5.14
C GLY A 267 -5.78 9.72 -5.98
N ILE A 268 -6.18 8.59 -5.41
CA ILE A 268 -6.42 7.33 -6.13
C ILE A 268 -7.58 7.53 -7.10
N GLN A 269 -7.40 7.05 -8.32
CA GLN A 269 -8.40 7.15 -9.38
C GLN A 269 -8.69 5.76 -9.94
N GLU A 270 -9.95 5.50 -10.26
CA GLU A 270 -10.35 4.24 -10.89
C GLU A 270 -11.08 4.46 -12.21
N THR A 271 -10.96 3.48 -13.08
CA THR A 271 -11.70 3.37 -14.34
C THR A 271 -11.93 1.91 -14.68
N THR A 272 -12.59 1.65 -15.79
CA THR A 272 -12.73 0.31 -16.35
C THR A 272 -12.12 0.27 -17.75
N TYR A 273 -11.16 -0.62 -17.96
CA TYR A 273 -10.53 -0.86 -19.25
C TYR A 273 -10.79 -2.28 -19.71
N GLN A 274 -11.40 -2.47 -20.89
CA GLN A 274 -11.81 -3.76 -21.42
C GLN A 274 -12.66 -4.64 -20.46
N GLY A 275 -13.47 -3.99 -19.61
CA GLY A 275 -14.27 -4.69 -18.61
C GLY A 275 -13.53 -5.03 -17.31
N ILE A 276 -12.25 -4.71 -17.21
CA ILE A 276 -11.43 -4.93 -16.00
C ILE A 276 -11.32 -3.62 -15.23
N ARG A 277 -11.52 -3.67 -13.92
CA ARG A 277 -11.29 -2.52 -13.03
C ARG A 277 -9.81 -2.14 -13.06
N MET A 278 -9.52 -0.86 -13.30
CA MET A 278 -8.18 -0.31 -13.30
C MET A 278 -8.07 0.80 -12.26
N VAL A 279 -7.05 0.73 -11.44
CA VAL A 279 -6.83 1.65 -10.31
C VAL A 279 -5.45 2.29 -10.45
N ALA A 280 -5.40 3.60 -10.51
CA ALA A 280 -4.16 4.37 -10.53
C ALA A 280 -3.75 4.75 -9.10
N LEU A 281 -2.51 4.46 -8.72
CA LEU A 281 -1.97 4.66 -7.38
C LEU A 281 -0.89 5.74 -7.39
N PRO A 282 -1.23 7.02 -7.12
CA PRO A 282 -0.28 8.14 -7.16
C PRO A 282 0.87 7.98 -6.15
N MET A 283 0.63 7.30 -5.03
CA MET A 283 1.65 7.08 -4.02
C MET A 283 2.83 6.23 -4.51
N TRP A 284 2.62 5.37 -5.54
CA TRP A 284 3.76 4.67 -6.14
C TRP A 284 4.73 5.66 -6.77
N ASP A 285 4.21 6.62 -7.54
CA ASP A 285 5.04 7.64 -8.20
C ASP A 285 5.71 8.56 -7.17
N GLU A 286 4.99 8.96 -6.08
CA GLU A 286 5.55 9.76 -4.98
C GLU A 286 6.75 9.05 -4.34
N ILE A 287 6.61 7.76 -4.03
CA ILE A 287 7.68 6.96 -3.38
C ILE A 287 8.84 6.72 -4.35
N ILE A 288 8.56 6.33 -5.60
CA ILE A 288 9.62 6.09 -6.60
C ILE A 288 10.43 7.36 -6.89
N GLN A 289 9.75 8.51 -7.05
CA GLN A 289 10.43 9.77 -7.32
C GLN A 289 11.23 10.30 -6.13
N THR A 290 10.83 9.97 -4.91
CA THR A 290 11.51 10.46 -3.70
C THR A 290 12.65 9.54 -3.26
N TYR A 291 12.45 8.22 -3.33
CA TYR A 291 13.36 7.24 -2.71
C TYR A 291 14.05 6.30 -3.71
N GLU A 292 13.50 6.10 -4.89
CA GLU A 292 14.09 5.24 -5.93
C GLU A 292 14.71 6.07 -7.08
N ASP A 293 15.27 7.24 -6.76
CA ASP A 293 15.90 8.15 -7.72
C ASP A 293 17.41 7.99 -7.71
N SER A 294 17.98 7.58 -8.85
CA SER A 294 19.44 7.47 -9.04
C SER A 294 20.16 8.81 -9.29
N GLY A 295 19.43 9.93 -9.32
CA GLY A 295 19.93 11.26 -9.72
C GLY A 295 19.97 11.47 -11.24
N THR A 296 19.70 10.46 -12.06
CA THR A 296 19.65 10.55 -13.52
C THR A 296 18.39 9.91 -14.11
N ALA A 297 17.87 8.87 -13.46
CA ALA A 297 16.67 8.13 -13.85
C ALA A 297 15.98 7.56 -12.63
N TYR A 298 14.66 7.39 -12.71
CA TYR A 298 13.91 6.67 -11.69
C TYR A 298 14.00 5.16 -11.90
N ASN A 299 14.01 4.39 -10.82
CA ASN A 299 14.00 2.95 -10.89
C ASN A 299 12.59 2.44 -11.22
N LEU A 300 12.44 1.85 -12.41
CA LEU A 300 11.18 1.27 -12.90
C LEU A 300 9.94 2.18 -12.62
N PRO A 301 9.90 3.43 -13.10
CA PRO A 301 8.84 4.38 -12.75
C PRO A 301 7.46 3.97 -13.27
N TYR A 302 7.41 3.19 -14.34
CA TYR A 302 6.17 2.72 -14.94
C TYR A 302 5.95 1.27 -14.53
N ARG A 303 4.96 1.06 -13.67
CA ARG A 303 4.66 -0.26 -13.12
C ARG A 303 3.17 -0.56 -13.23
N ALA A 304 2.83 -1.81 -13.46
CA ALA A 304 1.46 -2.31 -13.38
C ALA A 304 1.41 -3.73 -12.84
N VAL A 305 0.34 -4.03 -12.11
CA VAL A 305 0.04 -5.35 -11.56
C VAL A 305 -1.38 -5.73 -11.95
N TYR A 306 -1.53 -6.78 -12.71
CA TYR A 306 -2.82 -7.38 -13.04
C TYR A 306 -3.03 -8.62 -12.19
N THR A 307 -4.05 -8.60 -11.35
CA THR A 307 -4.32 -9.65 -10.37
C THR A 307 -5.81 -9.68 -9.99
N THR A 308 -6.17 -10.45 -8.99
CA THR A 308 -7.47 -10.36 -8.33
C THR A 308 -7.32 -9.55 -7.04
N ARG A 309 -8.37 -8.84 -6.65
CA ARG A 309 -8.37 -8.04 -5.40
C ARG A 309 -8.01 -8.89 -4.17
N GLU A 310 -8.40 -10.14 -4.16
CA GLU A 310 -8.20 -11.07 -3.04
C GLU A 310 -6.77 -11.63 -2.96
N ASN A 311 -5.92 -11.35 -3.95
CA ASN A 311 -4.57 -11.90 -4.03
C ASN A 311 -3.52 -11.07 -3.30
N LEU A 312 -3.82 -9.81 -3.01
CA LEU A 312 -2.93 -8.91 -2.29
C LEU A 312 -3.40 -8.81 -0.84
N LEU A 313 -2.66 -9.44 0.05
CA LEU A 313 -3.03 -9.59 1.46
C LEU A 313 -2.23 -8.64 2.33
N LEU A 314 -2.90 -8.05 3.31
CA LEU A 314 -2.31 -7.26 4.37
C LEU A 314 -2.65 -7.89 5.71
N GLY A 315 -1.65 -8.38 6.44
CA GLY A 315 -1.78 -8.98 7.76
C GLY A 315 -1.58 -7.94 8.86
N LEU A 316 -2.43 -7.98 9.86
CA LEU A 316 -2.35 -7.14 11.05
C LEU A 316 -2.12 -8.00 12.28
N GLY A 317 -1.43 -7.43 13.27
CA GLY A 317 -1.02 -8.13 14.49
C GLY A 317 -2.15 -8.79 15.29
N GLY A 318 -1.77 -9.76 16.11
CA GLY A 318 -2.68 -10.76 16.68
C GLY A 318 -3.58 -10.35 17.83
N ASN A 319 -3.44 -9.19 18.40
CA ASN A 319 -4.32 -8.76 19.50
C ASN A 319 -5.50 -7.96 18.97
N ASN A 320 -6.64 -8.06 19.66
CA ASN A 320 -7.85 -7.28 19.36
C ASN A 320 -7.64 -5.76 19.45
N ASP A 321 -6.49 -5.33 19.90
CA ASP A 321 -6.14 -3.94 20.07
C ASP A 321 -5.40 -3.49 18.82
N ILE A 322 -6.14 -2.87 17.97
CA ILE A 322 -5.71 -2.04 16.86
C ILE A 322 -4.72 -1.03 17.43
N ALA A 323 -3.49 -1.00 16.96
CA ALA A 323 -2.38 -0.15 17.37
C ALA A 323 -2.50 0.49 18.77
N ASP A 324 -1.65 0.14 19.70
CA ASP A 324 -1.61 0.78 21.03
C ASP A 324 -1.12 2.24 20.87
N ILE A 325 -2.06 3.14 20.56
CA ILE A 325 -1.76 4.56 20.42
C ILE A 325 -1.82 5.21 21.79
N ARG A 326 -0.70 5.78 22.22
CA ARG A 326 -0.58 6.52 23.47
C ARG A 326 -0.18 7.95 23.16
N ILE A 327 -0.87 8.89 23.79
CA ILE A 327 -0.56 10.32 23.71
C ILE A 327 -0.44 10.82 25.13
N TRP A 328 0.71 11.44 25.47
CA TRP A 328 0.92 12.01 26.80
C TRP A 328 1.81 13.25 26.73
N PHE A 329 1.65 14.12 27.71
CA PHE A 329 2.52 15.26 27.90
C PHE A 329 3.55 14.99 28.98
N ASP A 330 4.83 15.20 28.69
CA ASP A 330 5.89 15.14 29.67
C ASP A 330 6.23 16.55 30.16
N GLN A 331 6.07 16.78 31.47
CA GLN A 331 6.34 18.05 32.09
C GLN A 331 7.83 18.38 32.19
N THR A 332 8.69 17.36 32.18
CA THR A 332 10.14 17.50 32.28
C THR A 332 10.72 18.09 31.02
N ASP A 333 10.29 17.52 29.90
CA ASP A 333 10.80 17.89 28.58
C ASP A 333 9.91 18.91 27.86
N GLN A 334 8.75 19.24 28.43
CA GLN A 334 7.73 20.10 27.82
C GLN A 334 7.34 19.67 26.41
N MET A 335 7.21 18.35 26.20
CA MET A 335 6.87 17.74 24.91
C MET A 335 5.60 16.91 25.03
N ASN A 336 4.82 16.91 23.95
CA ASN A 336 3.74 15.94 23.74
C ASN A 336 4.32 14.78 22.96
N TYR A 337 4.20 13.58 23.53
CA TYR A 337 4.66 12.34 22.89
C TYR A 337 3.49 11.57 22.32
N ILE A 338 3.70 11.02 21.13
CA ILE A 338 2.78 10.10 20.46
C ILE A 338 3.54 8.79 20.25
N LEU A 339 3.04 7.71 20.77
CA LEU A 339 3.58 6.37 20.56
C LEU A 339 2.48 5.49 20.00
N ALA A 340 2.74 4.86 18.85
CA ALA A 340 1.89 3.83 18.29
C ALA A 340 2.74 2.63 17.90
N LYS A 341 2.27 1.41 18.22
CA LYS A 341 2.96 0.16 17.90
C LYS A 341 1.96 -0.89 17.45
N ASP A 342 2.31 -1.66 16.43
CA ASP A 342 1.57 -2.84 15.99
C ASP A 342 2.46 -3.69 15.08
N LYS A 343 1.90 -4.78 14.54
CA LYS A 343 2.56 -5.65 13.58
C LYS A 343 1.89 -5.57 12.23
N LEU A 344 2.70 -5.60 11.19
CA LEU A 344 2.26 -5.54 9.80
C LEU A 344 2.97 -6.62 8.99
N GLY A 345 2.24 -7.25 8.08
CA GLY A 345 2.80 -8.15 7.07
C GLY A 345 2.10 -7.96 5.74
N ALA A 346 2.81 -8.19 4.66
CA ALA A 346 2.27 -8.15 3.31
C ALA A 346 2.53 -9.48 2.61
N LEU A 347 1.55 -10.02 1.88
CA LEU A 347 1.68 -11.31 1.24
C LEU A 347 0.93 -11.37 -0.09
N VAL A 348 1.59 -11.89 -1.13
CA VAL A 348 0.93 -12.30 -2.37
C VAL A 348 0.44 -13.74 -2.21
N ALA A 349 -0.88 -13.96 -2.23
CA ALA A 349 -1.45 -15.27 -1.94
C ALA A 349 -1.12 -16.30 -3.03
N GLN A 350 -1.44 -16.02 -4.27
CA GLN A 350 -1.31 -16.96 -5.37
C GLN A 350 -0.49 -16.40 -6.53
N ASP A 351 0.62 -17.02 -6.82
CA ASP A 351 1.49 -16.62 -7.93
C ASP A 351 0.85 -16.86 -9.30
N ASP A 352 -0.12 -17.79 -9.38
CA ASP A 352 -0.82 -18.10 -10.62
C ASP A 352 -1.89 -17.08 -11.03
N LEU A 353 -2.30 -16.21 -10.10
CA LEU A 353 -3.26 -15.15 -10.35
C LEU A 353 -2.58 -13.78 -10.48
N LEU A 354 -1.48 -13.75 -11.22
CA LEU A 354 -0.63 -12.57 -11.32
C LEU A 354 -0.05 -12.40 -12.73
N GLN A 355 -0.07 -11.16 -13.23
CA GLN A 355 0.69 -10.69 -14.38
C GLN A 355 1.24 -9.31 -14.08
N LEU A 356 2.51 -9.07 -14.38
CA LEU A 356 3.24 -7.85 -14.09
C LEU A 356 3.59 -7.09 -15.35
N ALA A 357 3.76 -5.77 -15.22
CA ALA A 357 4.44 -4.95 -16.22
C ALA A 357 5.40 -3.98 -15.51
N TYR A 358 6.71 -4.08 -15.85
CA TYR A 358 7.74 -3.17 -15.36
C TYR A 358 8.96 -3.14 -16.28
#